data_14ffb257a2cfdb28fda47ba5219e326c
#
_entry.id   14ffb257a2cfdb28fda47ba5219e326c
#
_cell.length_a   1.000
_cell.length_b   1.000
_cell.length_c   1.000
_cell.angle_alpha   90.00
_cell.angle_beta   90.00
_cell.angle_gamma   90.00
#
_symmetry.space_group_name_H-M   'P 1'
#
loop_
_entity.id
_entity.type
_entity.pdbx_description
1 polymer ?
#
loop_
_entity_poly.entity_id
_entity_poly.type
_entity_poly.pdbx_seq_one_letter_code
_entity_poly.pdbx_strand_id
1 'polypeptide(L)'
;SMIPFTEGQIQRVSRALLVLLFVASLFLALKAVNESKAYRFIGKAPSEQASITVTGEGEAFAIPDIATFTFSVSVTNKEVQTAQAEVTKKIDEALALLRKNGIDEKDIKTSSYDIYPRYEYNEIFCVRAPCPSPKQELIGYEVTQAILVKVRETDKAGTLLGGLGAVGVTNVSGLAFSLDDENAKESEARALAIKDAQTKAKQLAKDLGVRL
;
A
#
# COMPACT_ATOMS: atom_id res chain seq x y z
N SER A 1 -8.62 -34.49 -80.27
CA SER A 1 -9.94 -33.83 -80.31
C SER A 1 -9.86 -32.44 -79.65
N MET A 2 -9.81 -31.45 -80.57
CA MET A 2 -9.84 -30.04 -80.14
C MET A 2 -11.31 -29.67 -79.90
N ILE A 3 -11.65 -29.21 -78.74
CA ILE A 3 -12.98 -28.71 -78.38
C ILE A 3 -13.14 -27.33 -79.04
N PRO A 4 -14.08 -27.11 -79.98
CA PRO A 4 -14.26 -25.77 -80.55
C PRO A 4 -14.91 -24.84 -79.52
N PHE A 5 -14.19 -23.83 -79.06
CA PHE A 5 -14.78 -22.74 -78.25
C PHE A 5 -15.68 -21.87 -79.12
N THR A 6 -16.92 -21.68 -78.68
CA THR A 6 -17.86 -20.79 -79.37
C THR A 6 -17.47 -19.32 -79.11
N GLU A 7 -17.69 -18.41 -80.14
CA GLU A 7 -17.29 -16.98 -80.04
C GLU A 7 -17.79 -16.30 -78.75
N GLY A 8 -18.97 -16.69 -78.28
CA GLY A 8 -19.52 -16.13 -77.02
C GLY A 8 -18.78 -16.58 -75.78
N GLN A 9 -18.11 -17.77 -75.77
CA GLN A 9 -17.28 -18.25 -74.68
C GLN A 9 -15.93 -17.50 -74.64
N ILE A 10 -15.34 -17.27 -75.83
CA ILE A 10 -14.09 -16.51 -75.96
C ILE A 10 -14.29 -15.07 -75.46
N GLN A 11 -15.40 -14.41 -75.76
CA GLN A 11 -15.68 -13.05 -75.29
C GLN A 11 -15.90 -13.01 -73.74
N ARG A 12 -16.54 -14.03 -73.15
CA ARG A 12 -16.73 -14.09 -71.71
C ARG A 12 -15.38 -14.33 -70.96
N VAL A 13 -14.55 -15.23 -71.48
CA VAL A 13 -13.23 -15.50 -70.94
C VAL A 13 -12.33 -14.29 -71.06
N SER A 14 -12.34 -13.61 -72.21
CA SER A 14 -11.57 -12.37 -72.42
C SER A 14 -12.00 -11.25 -71.46
N ARG A 15 -13.32 -11.04 -71.24
CA ARG A 15 -13.79 -10.05 -70.25
C ARG A 15 -13.41 -10.44 -68.83
N ALA A 16 -13.52 -11.71 -68.46
CA ALA A 16 -13.11 -12.17 -67.15
C ALA A 16 -11.60 -11.98 -66.92
N LEU A 17 -10.80 -12.22 -67.93
CA LEU A 17 -9.36 -12.05 -67.90
C LEU A 17 -8.98 -10.56 -67.79
N LEU A 18 -9.67 -9.66 -68.51
CA LEU A 18 -9.48 -8.20 -68.37
C LEU A 18 -9.87 -7.69 -66.97
N VAL A 19 -10.97 -8.17 -66.40
CA VAL A 19 -11.37 -7.82 -65.03
C VAL A 19 -10.33 -8.32 -64.03
N LEU A 20 -9.83 -9.52 -64.20
CA LEU A 20 -8.79 -10.10 -63.32
C LEU A 20 -7.49 -9.31 -63.40
N LEU A 21 -7.07 -8.92 -64.63
CA LEU A 21 -5.89 -8.08 -64.80
C LEU A 21 -6.05 -6.68 -64.19
N PHE A 22 -7.26 -6.11 -64.33
CA PHE A 22 -7.57 -4.81 -63.70
C PHE A 22 -7.50 -4.89 -62.19
N VAL A 23 -8.10 -5.91 -61.56
CA VAL A 23 -8.06 -6.13 -60.10
C VAL A 23 -6.62 -6.38 -59.66
N ALA A 24 -5.86 -7.17 -60.40
CA ALA A 24 -4.42 -7.42 -60.08
C ALA A 24 -3.58 -6.15 -60.19
N SER A 25 -3.79 -5.31 -61.18
CA SER A 25 -3.08 -4.04 -61.35
C SER A 25 -3.44 -3.05 -60.24
N LEU A 26 -4.71 -2.97 -59.86
CA LEU A 26 -5.16 -2.15 -58.73
C LEU A 26 -4.55 -2.62 -57.41
N PHE A 27 -4.51 -3.92 -57.17
CA PHE A 27 -3.86 -4.50 -55.97
C PHE A 27 -2.36 -4.19 -55.94
N LEU A 28 -1.65 -4.35 -57.04
CA LEU A 28 -0.24 -4.03 -57.13
C LEU A 28 0.04 -2.53 -56.94
N ALA A 29 -0.84 -1.67 -57.48
CA ALA A 29 -0.74 -0.23 -57.27
C ALA A 29 -0.94 0.15 -55.77
N LEU A 30 -1.92 -0.42 -55.10
CA LEU A 30 -2.17 -0.21 -53.70
C LEU A 30 -1.00 -0.72 -52.84
N LYS A 31 -0.45 -1.89 -53.21
CA LYS A 31 0.74 -2.45 -52.53
C LYS A 31 1.99 -1.56 -52.72
N ALA A 32 2.21 -1.06 -53.95
CA ALA A 32 3.33 -0.16 -54.24
C ALA A 32 3.23 1.17 -53.47
N VAL A 33 2.00 1.73 -53.32
CA VAL A 33 1.78 2.93 -52.49
C VAL A 33 2.05 2.65 -51.03
N ASN A 34 1.65 1.48 -50.54
CA ASN A 34 1.90 1.11 -49.14
C ASN A 34 3.39 0.86 -48.86
N GLU A 35 4.05 0.17 -49.73
CA GLU A 35 5.52 -0.02 -49.67
C GLU A 35 6.28 1.31 -49.75
N SER A 36 5.89 2.22 -50.64
CA SER A 36 6.54 3.53 -50.76
C SER A 36 6.39 4.38 -49.49
N LYS A 37 5.29 4.20 -48.73
CA LYS A 37 5.14 4.82 -47.40
C LYS A 37 6.06 4.16 -46.38
N ALA A 38 6.25 2.86 -46.42
CA ALA A 38 7.18 2.13 -45.57
C ALA A 38 8.65 2.55 -45.80
N TYR A 39 9.04 2.76 -47.07
CA TYR A 39 10.40 3.25 -47.41
C TYR A 39 10.75 4.60 -46.77
N ARG A 40 9.78 5.46 -46.51
CA ARG A 40 10.01 6.73 -45.80
C ARG A 40 10.42 6.55 -44.34
N PHE A 41 10.18 5.39 -43.77
CA PHE A 41 10.52 5.03 -42.39
C PHE A 41 11.75 4.10 -42.30
N ILE A 42 12.16 3.49 -43.42
CA ILE A 42 13.35 2.64 -43.45
C ILE A 42 14.62 3.53 -43.32
N GLY A 43 15.39 3.28 -42.28
CA GLY A 43 16.60 4.05 -41.96
C GLY A 43 16.39 5.26 -41.05
N LYS A 44 15.14 5.59 -40.70
CA LYS A 44 14.87 6.37 -39.50
C LYS A 44 14.70 5.37 -38.37
N ALA A 45 15.80 5.02 -37.70
CA ALA A 45 15.68 4.52 -36.33
C ALA A 45 14.69 5.43 -35.62
N PRO A 46 13.73 4.93 -34.79
CA PRO A 46 12.96 5.79 -33.92
C PRO A 46 14.02 6.70 -33.28
N SER A 47 13.95 8.00 -33.58
CA SER A 47 14.90 8.95 -33.02
C SER A 47 14.78 8.70 -31.51
N GLU A 48 15.81 8.14 -30.88
CA GLU A 48 15.91 8.16 -29.44
C GLU A 48 15.68 9.61 -29.08
N GLN A 49 14.49 9.90 -28.57
CA GLN A 49 14.16 11.25 -28.15
C GLN A 49 15.19 11.54 -27.06
N ALA A 50 16.10 12.44 -27.36
CA ALA A 50 17.07 12.87 -26.37
C ALA A 50 16.28 13.33 -25.14
N SER A 51 16.42 12.60 -24.04
CA SER A 51 15.72 12.89 -22.79
C SER A 51 16.71 13.40 -21.75
N ILE A 52 16.29 14.39 -20.99
CA ILE A 52 17.04 14.89 -19.84
C ILE A 52 16.30 14.38 -18.60
N THR A 53 16.97 13.56 -17.80
CA THR A 53 16.43 13.09 -16.55
C THR A 53 17.09 13.84 -15.40
N VAL A 54 16.26 14.43 -14.52
CA VAL A 54 16.71 15.13 -13.32
C VAL A 54 15.86 14.69 -12.12
N THR A 55 16.48 14.69 -10.95
CA THR A 55 15.80 14.43 -9.69
C THR A 55 15.63 15.74 -8.94
N GLY A 56 14.41 16.02 -8.50
CA GLY A 56 14.11 17.15 -7.63
C GLY A 56 13.90 16.70 -6.19
N GLU A 57 14.28 17.57 -5.28
CA GLU A 57 14.11 17.38 -3.84
C GLU A 57 13.18 18.44 -3.29
N GLY A 58 12.33 18.05 -2.33
CA GLY A 58 11.40 18.96 -1.66
C GLY A 58 11.15 18.49 -0.25
N GLU A 59 11.27 19.38 0.69
CA GLU A 59 11.03 19.12 2.11
C GLU A 59 9.91 20.03 2.62
N ALA A 60 9.00 19.47 3.40
CA ALA A 60 7.98 20.23 4.12
C ALA A 60 8.13 19.94 5.61
N PHE A 61 8.26 20.97 6.41
CA PHE A 61 8.35 20.87 7.85
C PHE A 61 6.97 21.07 8.48
N ALA A 62 6.68 20.29 9.51
CA ALA A 62 5.46 20.44 10.29
C ALA A 62 5.72 20.09 11.75
N ILE A 63 4.97 20.73 12.64
CA ILE A 63 4.95 20.38 14.05
C ILE A 63 3.88 19.29 14.20
N PRO A 64 4.17 18.18 14.89
CA PRO A 64 3.18 17.16 15.21
C PRO A 64 1.96 17.75 15.93
N ASP A 65 0.77 17.42 15.46
CA ASP A 65 -0.51 17.91 16.00
C ASP A 65 -1.30 16.85 16.75
N ILE A 66 -0.86 15.58 16.65
CA ILE A 66 -1.41 14.47 17.43
C ILE A 66 -0.32 13.69 18.15
N ALA A 67 -0.70 13.07 19.26
CA ALA A 67 0.07 12.03 19.93
C ALA A 67 -0.73 10.73 19.94
N THR A 68 -0.09 9.61 19.68
CA THR A 68 -0.70 8.29 19.75
C THR A 68 0.00 7.42 20.78
N PHE A 69 -0.76 6.60 21.48
CA PHE A 69 -0.23 5.56 22.34
C PHE A 69 -1.16 4.35 22.34
N THR A 70 -0.64 3.19 22.69
CA THR A 70 -1.43 1.99 22.89
C THR A 70 -1.35 1.56 24.34
N PHE A 71 -2.48 1.22 24.93
CA PHE A 71 -2.48 0.55 26.21
C PHE A 71 -3.18 -0.80 26.11
N SER A 72 -2.82 -1.73 27.00
CA SER A 72 -3.46 -3.03 27.07
C SER A 72 -3.81 -3.41 28.50
N VAL A 73 -4.90 -4.20 28.60
CA VAL A 73 -5.31 -4.87 29.82
C VAL A 73 -5.20 -6.37 29.58
N SER A 74 -4.47 -7.05 30.45
CA SER A 74 -4.32 -8.50 30.45
C SER A 74 -4.79 -9.08 31.79
N VAL A 75 -5.62 -10.12 31.72
CA VAL A 75 -6.11 -10.85 32.90
C VAL A 75 -6.00 -12.34 32.64
N THR A 76 -5.48 -13.07 33.62
CA THR A 76 -5.43 -14.54 33.60
C THR A 76 -6.42 -15.10 34.61
N ASN A 77 -7.27 -16.02 34.15
CA ASN A 77 -8.23 -16.70 35.00
C ASN A 77 -8.40 -18.16 34.55
N LYS A 78 -8.81 -19.05 35.44
CA LYS A 78 -9.11 -20.46 35.09
C LYS A 78 -10.24 -20.57 34.07
N GLU A 79 -11.22 -19.66 34.15
CA GLU A 79 -12.36 -19.59 33.26
C GLU A 79 -12.25 -18.43 32.30
N VAL A 80 -12.36 -18.70 31.00
CA VAL A 80 -12.30 -17.70 29.94
C VAL A 80 -13.32 -16.59 30.13
N GLN A 81 -14.56 -16.94 30.47
CA GLN A 81 -15.67 -15.98 30.64
C GLN A 81 -15.39 -14.99 31.78
N THR A 82 -14.82 -15.46 32.87
CA THR A 82 -14.43 -14.61 34.00
C THR A 82 -13.32 -13.66 33.61
N ALA A 83 -12.27 -14.17 32.93
CA ALA A 83 -11.18 -13.32 32.44
C ALA A 83 -11.69 -12.24 31.46
N GLN A 84 -12.60 -12.61 30.54
CA GLN A 84 -13.20 -11.65 29.60
C GLN A 84 -14.00 -10.56 30.33
N ALA A 85 -14.82 -10.93 31.31
CA ALA A 85 -15.61 -9.97 32.07
C ALA A 85 -14.69 -8.97 32.82
N GLU A 86 -13.61 -9.45 33.42
CA GLU A 86 -12.65 -8.61 34.13
C GLU A 86 -11.90 -7.67 33.19
N VAL A 87 -11.46 -8.15 32.00
CA VAL A 87 -10.81 -7.30 30.98
C VAL A 87 -11.78 -6.22 30.54
N THR A 88 -13.02 -6.60 30.17
CA THR A 88 -14.05 -5.65 29.73
C THR A 88 -14.29 -4.57 30.78
N LYS A 89 -14.45 -4.94 32.05
CA LYS A 89 -14.65 -3.98 33.13
C LYS A 89 -13.50 -2.97 33.24
N LYS A 90 -12.26 -3.43 33.23
CA LYS A 90 -11.08 -2.55 33.30
C LYS A 90 -10.94 -1.65 32.07
N ILE A 91 -11.24 -2.18 30.89
CA ILE A 91 -11.27 -1.41 29.65
C ILE A 91 -12.34 -0.31 29.73
N ASP A 92 -13.55 -0.64 30.18
CA ASP A 92 -14.63 0.34 30.33
C ASP A 92 -14.26 1.47 31.31
N GLU A 93 -13.60 1.14 32.42
CA GLU A 93 -13.08 2.14 33.37
C GLU A 93 -12.01 3.03 32.71
N ALA A 94 -11.09 2.45 31.94
CA ALA A 94 -10.08 3.21 31.19
C ALA A 94 -10.72 4.11 30.12
N LEU A 95 -11.70 3.60 29.36
CA LEU A 95 -12.44 4.37 28.36
C LEU A 95 -13.23 5.52 28.99
N ALA A 96 -13.84 5.31 30.15
CA ALA A 96 -14.53 6.36 30.89
C ALA A 96 -13.58 7.48 31.32
N LEU A 97 -12.36 7.13 31.75
CA LEU A 97 -11.33 8.09 32.09
C LEU A 97 -10.90 8.89 30.86
N LEU A 98 -10.69 8.25 29.70
CA LEU A 98 -10.31 8.93 28.46
C LEU A 98 -11.40 9.92 28.02
N ARG A 99 -12.67 9.49 28.00
CA ARG A 99 -13.82 10.36 27.65
C ARG A 99 -13.93 11.55 28.60
N LYS A 100 -13.75 11.35 29.90
CA LYS A 100 -13.74 12.43 30.91
C LYS A 100 -12.66 13.47 30.64
N ASN A 101 -11.55 13.06 30.06
CA ASN A 101 -10.44 13.95 29.70
C ASN A 101 -10.52 14.49 28.26
N GLY A 102 -11.67 14.33 27.59
CA GLY A 102 -11.95 14.96 26.31
C GLY A 102 -11.46 14.18 25.08
N ILE A 103 -11.17 12.88 25.23
CA ILE A 103 -10.85 12.04 24.07
C ILE A 103 -12.13 11.58 23.39
N ASP A 104 -12.29 11.90 22.12
CA ASP A 104 -13.42 11.50 21.30
C ASP A 104 -13.42 9.99 21.03
N GLU A 105 -14.59 9.41 20.89
CA GLU A 105 -14.74 7.96 20.61
C GLU A 105 -14.13 7.55 19.24
N LYS A 106 -14.16 8.45 18.26
CA LYS A 106 -13.51 8.25 16.95
C LYS A 106 -11.98 8.13 17.03
N ASP A 107 -11.36 8.67 18.08
CA ASP A 107 -9.92 8.67 18.32
C ASP A 107 -9.48 7.49 19.21
N ILE A 108 -10.42 6.60 19.57
CA ILE A 108 -10.18 5.37 20.34
C ILE A 108 -10.48 4.17 19.46
N LYS A 109 -9.52 3.25 19.33
CA LYS A 109 -9.66 2.06 18.50
C LYS A 109 -9.13 0.82 19.20
N THR A 110 -9.91 -0.24 19.27
CA THR A 110 -9.39 -1.56 19.65
C THR A 110 -8.41 -2.03 18.58
N SER A 111 -7.17 -2.26 18.96
CA SER A 111 -6.10 -2.74 18.07
C SER A 111 -5.98 -4.26 18.06
N SER A 112 -6.17 -4.93 19.20
CA SER A 112 -6.24 -6.38 19.29
C SER A 112 -7.10 -6.85 20.44
N TYR A 113 -7.57 -8.10 20.33
CA TYR A 113 -8.26 -8.84 21.37
C TYR A 113 -7.84 -10.31 21.24
N ASP A 114 -7.12 -10.80 22.24
CA ASP A 114 -6.44 -12.08 22.17
C ASP A 114 -6.78 -12.93 23.40
N ILE A 115 -6.91 -14.25 23.19
CA ILE A 115 -7.14 -15.24 24.24
C ILE A 115 -6.13 -16.36 24.07
N TYR A 116 -5.31 -16.60 25.07
CA TYR A 116 -4.29 -17.64 25.05
C TYR A 116 -4.41 -18.56 26.27
N PRO A 117 -4.31 -19.89 26.09
CA PRO A 117 -4.14 -20.80 27.22
C PRO A 117 -2.76 -20.60 27.86
N ARG A 118 -2.74 -20.52 29.18
CA ARG A 118 -1.51 -20.42 30.00
C ARG A 118 -1.21 -21.77 30.60
N TYR A 119 0.02 -22.23 30.38
CA TYR A 119 0.50 -23.49 30.91
C TYR A 119 1.66 -23.24 31.85
N GLU A 120 1.69 -24.03 32.93
CA GLU A 120 2.84 -24.11 33.83
C GLU A 120 3.62 -25.42 33.56
N TYR A 121 4.92 -25.31 33.56
CA TYR A 121 5.81 -26.48 33.46
C TYR A 121 6.33 -26.80 34.82
N ASN A 122 5.90 -27.92 35.39
CA ASN A 122 6.42 -28.41 36.65
C ASN A 122 7.81 -29.00 36.40
N GLU A 123 8.84 -28.28 36.82
CA GLU A 123 10.20 -28.80 36.84
C GLU A 123 10.30 -29.97 37.81
N ILE A 124 10.62 -31.14 37.30
CA ILE A 124 10.84 -32.33 38.11
C ILE A 124 12.32 -32.37 38.48
N PHE A 125 12.59 -32.17 39.76
CA PHE A 125 13.98 -32.35 40.24
C PHE A 125 14.34 -33.85 40.22
N CYS A 126 15.18 -34.20 39.25
CA CYS A 126 15.53 -35.59 39.00
C CYS A 126 16.87 -35.92 39.64
N VAL A 127 16.85 -36.79 40.62
CA VAL A 127 18.06 -37.26 41.32
C VAL A 127 18.64 -38.52 40.68
N ARG A 128 17.90 -39.27 39.88
CA ARG A 128 18.32 -40.52 39.28
C ARG A 128 17.59 -40.78 37.94
N ALA A 129 18.36 -41.18 36.92
CA ALA A 129 17.78 -41.54 35.61
C ALA A 129 17.01 -42.89 35.66
N PRO A 130 15.92 -43.05 34.85
CA PRO A 130 15.36 -42.14 33.86
C PRO A 130 14.47 -41.06 34.47
N CYS A 131 14.72 -39.82 34.09
CA CYS A 131 13.89 -38.67 34.52
C CYS A 131 12.55 -38.65 33.79
N PRO A 132 11.42 -38.49 34.50
CA PRO A 132 10.15 -38.25 33.84
C PRO A 132 10.18 -36.93 33.08
N SER A 133 9.47 -36.89 31.96
CA SER A 133 9.32 -35.63 31.20
C SER A 133 8.54 -34.59 32.04
N PRO A 134 8.88 -33.31 31.97
CA PRO A 134 8.12 -32.24 32.58
C PRO A 134 6.65 -32.34 32.16
N LYS A 135 5.74 -32.29 33.12
CA LYS A 135 4.30 -32.23 32.83
C LYS A 135 3.88 -30.79 32.64
N GLN A 136 3.21 -30.56 31.54
CA GLN A 136 2.57 -29.29 31.22
C GLN A 136 1.15 -29.33 31.81
N GLU A 137 0.83 -28.37 32.66
CA GLU A 137 -0.50 -28.24 33.27
C GLU A 137 -1.11 -26.92 32.84
N LEU A 138 -2.39 -26.97 32.39
CA LEU A 138 -3.14 -25.77 32.05
C LEU A 138 -3.55 -25.04 33.34
N ILE A 139 -2.99 -23.85 33.57
CA ILE A 139 -3.27 -23.04 34.76
C ILE A 139 -4.41 -22.04 34.55
N GLY A 140 -4.77 -21.76 33.30
CA GLY A 140 -5.87 -20.86 32.99
C GLY A 140 -5.77 -20.31 31.56
N TYR A 141 -6.50 -19.23 31.33
CA TYR A 141 -6.54 -18.50 30.08
C TYR A 141 -6.19 -17.03 30.34
N GLU A 142 -5.31 -16.51 29.52
CA GLU A 142 -4.97 -15.09 29.51
C GLU A 142 -5.78 -14.41 28.41
N VAL A 143 -6.56 -13.41 28.78
CA VAL A 143 -7.30 -12.53 27.88
C VAL A 143 -6.62 -11.19 27.87
N THR A 144 -6.25 -10.71 26.68
CA THR A 144 -5.58 -9.42 26.50
C THR A 144 -6.36 -8.59 25.49
N GLN A 145 -6.66 -7.34 25.83
CA GLN A 145 -7.23 -6.36 24.92
C GLN A 145 -6.33 -5.14 24.85
N ALA A 146 -5.99 -4.73 23.64
CA ALA A 146 -5.17 -3.54 23.39
C ALA A 146 -6.00 -2.45 22.68
N ILE A 147 -5.83 -1.22 23.16
CA ILE A 147 -6.54 -0.04 22.68
C ILE A 147 -5.51 0.98 22.20
N LEU A 148 -5.66 1.43 20.96
CA LEU A 148 -4.94 2.56 20.39
C LEU A 148 -5.73 3.83 20.67
N VAL A 149 -5.05 4.85 21.19
CA VAL A 149 -5.64 6.17 21.51
C VAL A 149 -4.89 7.23 20.73
N LYS A 150 -5.65 8.10 20.06
CA LYS A 150 -5.15 9.31 19.42
C LYS A 150 -5.52 10.51 20.29
N VAL A 151 -4.52 11.29 20.68
CA VAL A 151 -4.66 12.49 21.50
C VAL A 151 -4.36 13.72 20.65
N ARG A 152 -5.37 14.56 20.43
CA ARG A 152 -5.25 15.79 19.63
C ARG A 152 -4.64 16.94 20.43
N GLU A 153 -4.84 16.96 21.73
CA GLU A 153 -4.20 17.91 22.65
C GLU A 153 -2.93 17.25 23.21
N THR A 154 -1.84 17.35 22.49
CA THR A 154 -0.56 16.65 22.79
C THR A 154 -0.05 16.92 24.20
N ASP A 155 -0.30 18.11 24.75
CA ASP A 155 0.11 18.50 26.11
C ASP A 155 -0.57 17.66 27.19
N LYS A 156 -1.77 17.14 26.94
CA LYS A 156 -2.52 16.29 27.88
C LYS A 156 -2.08 14.83 27.88
N ALA A 157 -1.31 14.41 26.87
CA ALA A 157 -0.95 13.00 26.69
C ALA A 157 -0.24 12.40 27.92
N GLY A 158 0.69 13.15 28.51
CA GLY A 158 1.39 12.68 29.71
C GLY A 158 0.48 12.48 30.93
N THR A 159 -0.48 13.38 31.13
CA THR A 159 -1.46 13.28 32.22
C THR A 159 -2.40 12.08 32.04
N LEU A 160 -2.83 11.84 30.80
CA LEU A 160 -3.66 10.68 30.45
C LEU A 160 -2.95 9.35 30.75
N LEU A 161 -1.67 9.24 30.39
CA LEU A 161 -0.87 8.05 30.67
C LEU A 161 -0.75 7.79 32.18
N GLY A 162 -0.54 8.84 32.98
CA GLY A 162 -0.49 8.73 34.45
C GLY A 162 -1.82 8.24 35.02
N GLY A 163 -2.96 8.72 34.50
CA GLY A 163 -4.29 8.32 34.94
C GLY A 163 -4.63 6.86 34.60
N LEU A 164 -4.20 6.36 33.43
CA LEU A 164 -4.42 4.97 33.01
C LEU A 164 -3.76 3.94 33.93
N GLY A 165 -2.58 4.26 34.46
CA GLY A 165 -1.89 3.40 35.43
C GLY A 165 -2.72 3.13 36.70
N ALA A 166 -3.55 4.10 37.14
CA ALA A 166 -4.41 3.95 38.32
C ALA A 166 -5.63 3.05 38.07
N VAL A 167 -6.02 2.81 36.84
CA VAL A 167 -7.22 2.02 36.46
C VAL A 167 -6.89 0.54 36.18
N GLY A 168 -5.66 0.11 36.47
CA GLY A 168 -5.26 -1.29 36.31
C GLY A 168 -4.90 -1.70 34.88
N VAL A 169 -4.50 -0.74 34.05
CA VAL A 169 -3.87 -1.01 32.76
C VAL A 169 -2.55 -1.74 32.97
N THR A 170 -2.34 -2.82 32.22
CA THR A 170 -1.20 -3.73 32.43
C THR A 170 0.05 -3.26 31.70
N ASN A 171 -0.14 -2.66 30.53
CA ASN A 171 0.97 -2.18 29.69
C ASN A 171 0.55 -0.92 28.94
N VAL A 172 1.48 0.02 28.82
CA VAL A 172 1.30 1.26 28.05
C VAL A 172 2.52 1.48 27.17
N SER A 173 2.32 1.68 25.87
CA SER A 173 3.41 2.04 24.95
C SER A 173 3.89 3.48 25.22
N GLY A 174 5.09 3.80 24.73
CA GLY A 174 5.53 5.20 24.63
C GLY A 174 4.62 6.03 23.71
N LEU A 175 4.71 7.36 23.88
CA LEU A 175 4.04 8.32 23.00
C LEU A 175 4.75 8.40 21.65
N ALA A 176 4.00 8.32 20.58
CA ALA A 176 4.43 8.63 19.22
C ALA A 176 3.73 9.91 18.75
N PHE A 177 4.50 10.88 18.32
CA PHE A 177 3.98 12.16 17.82
C PHE A 177 3.98 12.14 16.29
N SER A 178 2.87 12.53 15.66
CA SER A 178 2.70 12.55 14.22
C SER A 178 1.74 13.65 13.78
N LEU A 179 1.55 13.77 12.47
CA LEU A 179 0.53 14.63 11.89
C LEU A 179 -0.75 13.83 11.68
N ASP A 180 -1.90 14.43 11.95
CA ASP A 180 -3.21 13.83 11.65
C ASP A 180 -3.47 13.80 10.14
N ASP A 181 -3.03 14.83 9.40
CA ASP A 181 -3.04 14.89 7.93
C ASP A 181 -1.61 14.97 7.35
N GLU A 182 -0.96 13.83 7.24
CA GLU A 182 0.36 13.70 6.62
C GLU A 182 0.30 13.96 5.11
N ASN A 183 -0.82 13.61 4.45
CA ASN A 183 -0.98 13.74 2.99
C ASN A 183 -0.87 15.19 2.51
N ALA A 184 -1.40 16.16 3.29
CA ALA A 184 -1.31 17.58 2.94
C ALA A 184 0.14 18.04 2.89
N LYS A 185 0.96 17.62 3.85
CA LYS A 185 2.38 17.97 3.93
C LYS A 185 3.23 17.23 2.90
N GLU A 186 2.92 15.97 2.64
CA GLU A 186 3.54 15.20 1.56
C GLU A 186 3.27 15.84 0.19
N SER A 187 2.05 16.34 -0.02
CA SER A 187 1.68 17.05 -1.24
C SER A 187 2.45 18.36 -1.42
N GLU A 188 2.66 19.11 -0.32
CA GLU A 188 3.49 20.33 -0.30
C GLU A 188 4.96 20.00 -0.66
N ALA A 189 5.54 19.00 -0.01
CA ALA A 189 6.91 18.55 -0.29
C ALA A 189 7.07 18.08 -1.76
N ARG A 190 6.09 17.34 -2.27
CA ARG A 190 6.06 16.90 -3.67
C ARG A 190 6.02 18.07 -4.65
N ALA A 191 5.22 19.10 -4.36
CA ALA A 191 5.16 20.30 -5.19
C ALA A 191 6.49 21.04 -5.23
N LEU A 192 7.19 21.12 -4.09
CA LEU A 192 8.54 21.69 -3.99
C LEU A 192 9.56 20.87 -4.79
N ALA A 193 9.52 19.55 -4.67
CA ALA A 193 10.40 18.65 -5.43
C ALA A 193 10.20 18.76 -6.95
N ILE A 194 8.96 18.86 -7.41
CA ILE A 194 8.65 19.07 -8.84
C ILE A 194 9.21 20.41 -9.33
N LYS A 195 9.04 21.47 -8.53
CA LYS A 195 9.56 22.80 -8.87
C LYS A 195 11.08 22.81 -8.93
N ASP A 196 11.74 22.14 -8.02
CA ASP A 196 13.20 21.96 -8.00
C ASP A 196 13.68 21.19 -9.23
N ALA A 197 13.05 20.05 -9.54
CA ALA A 197 13.34 19.27 -10.75
C ALA A 197 13.19 20.09 -12.02
N GLN A 198 12.12 20.90 -12.14
CA GLN A 198 11.90 21.76 -13.28
C GLN A 198 13.00 22.84 -13.40
N THR A 199 13.45 23.36 -12.28
CA THR A 199 14.52 24.36 -12.24
C THR A 199 15.84 23.76 -12.69
N LYS A 200 16.20 22.59 -12.15
CA LYS A 200 17.38 21.83 -12.53
C LYS A 200 17.35 21.41 -14.01
N ALA A 201 16.19 20.98 -14.52
CA ALA A 201 16.02 20.62 -15.93
C ALA A 201 16.25 21.82 -16.87
N LYS A 202 15.66 22.98 -16.53
CA LYS A 202 15.86 24.22 -17.31
C LYS A 202 17.30 24.69 -17.31
N GLN A 203 17.97 24.61 -16.15
CA GLN A 203 19.38 24.98 -16.05
C GLN A 203 20.25 24.03 -16.90
N LEU A 204 20.05 22.73 -16.78
CA LEU A 204 20.78 21.72 -17.53
C LEU A 204 20.57 21.88 -19.06
N ALA A 205 19.33 22.14 -19.49
CA ALA A 205 19.04 22.37 -20.90
C ALA A 205 19.75 23.62 -21.42
N LYS A 206 19.81 24.70 -20.62
CA LYS A 206 20.54 25.91 -20.94
C LYS A 206 22.04 25.65 -21.06
N ASP A 207 22.62 24.91 -20.13
CA ASP A 207 24.05 24.59 -20.10
C ASP A 207 24.45 23.68 -21.27
N LEU A 208 23.55 22.80 -21.72
CA LEU A 208 23.72 21.94 -22.91
C LEU A 208 23.37 22.65 -24.23
N GLY A 209 22.81 23.85 -24.20
CA GLY A 209 22.39 24.57 -25.41
C GLY A 209 21.20 23.94 -26.13
N VAL A 210 20.37 23.15 -25.43
CA VAL A 210 19.19 22.50 -25.99
C VAL A 210 17.89 23.15 -25.45
N ARG A 211 16.78 22.96 -26.18
CA ARG A 211 15.44 23.35 -25.72
C ARG A 211 14.74 22.16 -25.05
N LEU A 212 14.11 22.41 -23.92
CA LEU A 212 13.15 21.50 -23.29
C LEU A 212 11.81 21.60 -23.99
#